data_bf61dc881d45750635f933672741fc6c
#
_entry.id   bf61dc881d45750635f933672741fc6c
#
_cell.length_a   1.000
_cell.length_b   1.000
_cell.length_c   1.000
_cell.angle_alpha   90.00
_cell.angle_beta   90.00
_cell.angle_gamma   90.00
#
_symmetry.space_group_name_H-M   'P 1'
#
loop_
_entity.id
_entity.type
_entity.pdbx_description
1 polymer ?
#
loop_
_entity_poly.entity_id
_entity_poly.type
_entity_poly.pdbx_seq_one_letter_code
_entity_poly.pdbx_strand_id
1 'polypeptide(L)' 'MTTTFNVPDMTCGHCEKSVRSALGEALPGAAVTVDLSSKRVVVEGDAAKAEEAIRDAGYTPERAA' A
#
# COMPACT_ATOMS: atom_id res chain seq x y z
N MET A 1 -14.30 -1.15 2.54
CA MET A 1 -14.01 0.26 2.86
C MET A 1 -12.69 0.67 2.24
N THR A 2 -12.62 1.89 1.77
CA THR A 2 -11.41 2.39 1.11
C THR A 2 -10.49 3.06 2.12
N THR A 3 -9.24 2.67 2.14
CA THR A 3 -8.24 3.25 3.03
C THR A 3 -7.08 3.79 2.20
N THR A 4 -6.64 4.99 2.50
CA THR A 4 -5.50 5.61 1.83
C THR A 4 -4.32 5.65 2.79
N PHE A 5 -3.16 5.25 2.29
CA PHE A 5 -1.91 5.32 3.03
C PHE A 5 -0.94 6.25 2.30
N ASN A 6 -0.18 7.01 3.06
CA ASN A 6 0.96 7.74 2.54
C ASN A 6 2.19 6.89 2.78
N VAL A 7 2.94 6.62 1.73
CA VAL A 7 4.16 5.79 1.82
C VAL A 7 5.31 6.62 1.26
N PRO A 8 5.89 7.52 2.08
CA PRO A 8 6.94 8.42 1.61
C PRO A 8 8.21 7.72 1.14
N ASP A 9 8.42 6.49 1.60
CA ASP A 9 9.58 5.68 1.20
C ASP A 9 9.45 5.12 -0.22
N MET A 10 8.27 5.21 -0.80
CA MET A 10 8.00 4.68 -2.13
C MET A 10 8.46 5.69 -3.18
N THR A 11 9.69 5.54 -3.65
CA THR A 11 10.32 6.54 -4.50
C THR A 11 10.62 6.08 -5.93
N CYS A 12 10.31 4.84 -6.28
CA CYS A 12 10.58 4.32 -7.62
C CYS A 12 9.55 3.26 -8.01
N GLY A 13 9.55 2.90 -9.31
CA GLY A 13 8.61 1.91 -9.82
C GLY A 13 8.79 0.52 -9.22
N HIS A 14 10.01 0.19 -8.81
CA HIS A 14 10.26 -1.08 -8.15
C HIS A 14 9.57 -1.13 -6.77
N CYS A 15 9.58 -0.02 -6.06
CA CYS A 15 8.89 0.09 -4.78
C CYS A 15 7.38 -0.07 -4.96
N GLU A 16 6.83 0.50 -6.01
CA GLU A 16 5.42 0.35 -6.35
C GLU A 16 5.06 -1.12 -6.54
N LYS A 17 5.86 -1.84 -7.29
CA LYS A 17 5.63 -3.27 -7.53
C LYS A 17 5.69 -4.08 -6.24
N SER A 18 6.66 -3.78 -5.39
CA SER A 18 6.81 -4.48 -4.12
C SER A 18 5.58 -4.28 -3.23
N VAL A 19 5.10 -3.06 -3.14
CA VAL A 19 3.91 -2.74 -2.34
C VAL A 19 2.67 -3.42 -2.92
N ARG A 20 2.49 -3.35 -4.24
CA ARG A 20 1.36 -4.04 -4.89
C ARG A 20 1.38 -5.53 -4.66
N SER A 21 2.54 -6.13 -4.78
CA SER A 21 2.70 -7.57 -4.59
C SER A 21 2.35 -7.96 -3.15
N ALA A 22 2.87 -7.21 -2.19
CA ALA A 22 2.58 -7.47 -0.78
C ALA A 22 1.09 -7.35 -0.47
N LEU A 23 0.44 -6.32 -0.99
CA LEU A 23 -0.99 -6.12 -0.78
C LEU A 23 -1.82 -7.17 -1.48
N GLY A 24 -1.41 -7.60 -2.67
CA GLY A 24 -2.09 -8.66 -3.41
C GLY A 24 -2.05 -9.99 -2.69
N GLU A 25 -0.98 -10.27 -1.97
CA GLU A 25 -0.86 -11.48 -1.17
C GLU A 25 -1.66 -11.40 0.13
N ALA A 26 -1.62 -10.24 0.78
CA ALA A 26 -2.32 -10.05 2.06
C ALA A 26 -3.82 -9.92 1.88
N LEU A 27 -4.26 -9.32 0.79
CA LEU A 27 -5.67 -9.04 0.51
C LEU A 27 -6.04 -9.51 -0.90
N PRO A 28 -6.10 -10.82 -1.14
CA PRO A 28 -6.47 -11.34 -2.45
C PRO A 28 -7.86 -10.85 -2.86
N GLY A 29 -7.98 -10.33 -4.06
CA GLY A 29 -9.24 -9.84 -4.57
C GLY A 29 -9.59 -8.41 -4.18
N ALA A 30 -8.80 -7.77 -3.34
CA ALA A 30 -9.02 -6.38 -2.99
C ALA A 30 -8.47 -5.45 -4.08
N ALA A 31 -9.16 -4.36 -4.35
CA ALA A 31 -8.69 -3.37 -5.29
C ALA A 31 -7.56 -2.54 -4.65
N VAL A 32 -6.44 -2.45 -5.33
CA VAL A 32 -5.27 -1.70 -4.86
C VAL A 32 -4.86 -0.72 -5.94
N THR A 33 -4.74 0.54 -5.57
CA THR A 33 -4.25 1.58 -6.47
C THR A 33 -3.01 2.22 -5.84
N VAL A 34 -1.93 2.27 -6.61
CA VAL A 34 -0.69 2.89 -6.15
C VAL A 34 -0.40 4.10 -7.02
N ASP A 35 -0.23 5.25 -6.38
CA ASP A 35 0.13 6.48 -7.05
C ASP A 35 1.54 6.90 -6.62
N LEU A 36 2.49 6.71 -7.50
CA LEU A 36 3.89 6.99 -7.21
C LEU A 36 4.16 8.50 -7.11
N SER A 37 3.46 9.28 -7.89
CA SER A 37 3.69 10.74 -7.91
C SER A 37 3.27 11.40 -6.59
N SER A 38 2.21 10.92 -5.97
CA SER A 38 1.76 11.42 -4.67
C SER A 38 2.22 10.53 -3.51
N LYS A 39 2.86 9.41 -3.82
CA LYS A 39 3.32 8.41 -2.85
C LYS A 39 2.20 7.89 -1.98
N ARG A 40 1.06 7.64 -2.61
CA ARG A 40 -0.15 7.15 -1.94
C ARG A 40 -0.52 5.77 -2.41
N VAL A 41 -1.07 5.01 -1.49
CA VAL A 41 -1.62 3.68 -1.77
C VAL A 41 -3.06 3.68 -1.30
N VAL A 42 -3.97 3.35 -2.21
CA VAL A 42 -5.39 3.25 -1.88
C VAL A 42 -5.77 1.77 -1.93
N VAL A 43 -6.34 1.29 -0.85
CA VAL A 43 -6.73 -0.12 -0.72
C VAL A 43 -8.19 -0.21 -0.34
N GLU A 44 -8.93 -1.06 -1.04
CA GLU A 44 -10.29 -1.39 -0.65
C GLU A 44 -10.25 -2.73 0.07
N GLY A 45 -10.33 -2.69 1.40
CA GLY A 45 -10.26 -3.88 2.22
C GLY A 45 -9.86 -3.57 3.64
N ASP A 46 -9.26 -4.56 4.31
CA ASP A 46 -8.87 -4.43 5.71
C ASP A 46 -7.64 -3.52 5.84
N ALA A 47 -7.83 -2.36 6.45
CA ALA A 47 -6.76 -1.38 6.62
C ALA A 47 -5.61 -1.91 7.47
N ALA A 48 -5.92 -2.68 8.51
CA ALA A 48 -4.89 -3.22 9.39
C ALA A 48 -3.99 -4.21 8.65
N LYS A 49 -4.59 -5.07 7.84
CA LYS A 49 -3.83 -6.03 7.03
C LYS A 49 -3.02 -5.34 5.96
N ALA A 50 -3.57 -4.30 5.35
CA ALA A 50 -2.85 -3.52 4.34
C ALA A 50 -1.64 -2.83 4.95
N GLU A 51 -1.80 -2.23 6.12
CA GLU A 51 -0.70 -1.58 6.82
C GLU A 51 0.41 -2.57 7.15
N GLU A 52 0.03 -3.73 7.68
CA GLU A 52 0.98 -4.77 8.01
C GLU A 52 1.73 -5.27 6.78
N ALA A 53 1.03 -5.46 5.68
CA ALA A 53 1.64 -5.91 4.43
C ALA A 53 2.68 -4.90 3.91
N ILE A 54 2.36 -3.61 3.98
CA ILE A 54 3.28 -2.57 3.55
C ILE A 54 4.52 -2.53 4.44
N ARG A 55 4.34 -2.70 5.75
CA ARG A 55 5.46 -2.77 6.68
C ARG A 55 6.34 -3.99 6.42
N ASP A 56 5.73 -5.12 6.15
CA ASP A 56 6.46 -6.35 5.84
C ASP A 56 7.28 -6.22 4.56
N ALA A 57 6.82 -5.37 3.64
CA ALA A 57 7.56 -5.08 2.42
C ALA A 57 8.75 -4.14 2.65
N GLY A 58 8.90 -3.62 3.85
CA GLY A 58 10.02 -2.74 4.21
C GLY A 58 9.73 -1.26 4.10
N TYR A 59 8.45 -0.88 4.03
CA TYR A 59 8.04 0.52 3.92
C TYR A 59 7.31 0.98 5.18
N THR A 60 7.17 2.30 5.31
CA THR A 60 6.50 2.89 6.47
C THR A 60 5.18 3.50 6.01
N PRO A 61 4.06 2.79 6.17
CA PRO A 61 2.76 3.32 5.78
C PRO A 61 2.23 4.28 6.85
N GLU A 62 1.66 5.38 6.40
CA GLU A 62 0.96 6.31 7.28
C GLU A 62 -0.47 6.44 6.78
N ARG A 63 -1.44 6.24 7.65
CA ARG A 63 -2.83 6.40 7.25
C ARG A 63 -3.13 7.86 6.96
N ALA A 64 -3.61 8.11 5.76
CA ALA A 64 -4.17 9.41 5.43
C ALA A 64 -5.60 9.44 5.98
N ALA A 65 -5.90 10.45 6.71
CA ALA A 65 -7.20 10.57 7.38
C ALA A 65 -8.35 10.65 6.40
#